data_ccc8063e4073f864406c8b3103ddb155
#
_entry.id   ccc8063e4073f864406c8b3103ddb155
#
_cell.length_a   1.000
_cell.length_b   1.000
_cell.length_c   1.000
_cell.angle_alpha   90.00
_cell.angle_beta   90.00
_cell.angle_gamma   90.00
#
_symmetry.space_group_name_H-M   'P 1'
#
loop_
_entity.id
_entity.type
_entity.pdbx_description
1 polymer ?
#
loop_
_entity_poly.entity_id
_entity_poly.type
_entity_poly.pdbx_seq_one_letter_code
_entity_poly.pdbx_strand_id
1 'polypeptide(L)'
;MVNDKLWHTDLGELDITRPDLGRRELPGLWELLLKDTRTPVSRRQLQCGGVCRQLGYVEWMHVYERQGKRIAAHEAKTAERRHVSNESPEHKAYKERTVRVAIEAGHRAEAEVRTPDGKVRSDVLIYGATAMPTSFEIQRSFETDGSIRRRNKASFDHDILAAWHTDDTQMFNRNEVAWTRTDNNLPPRAIRDGAHLQVRGGYRYLDMEKCDERRARPCLTKRTGKCGKWHPVSRPRQIPYDDFVRGVAAGDVVQAGVKEFRTTFHFWTTSQELDRFEDTAGRSIRPTGPSPRRAASGASPQDPTCRARPRIEVHTGPVLDWGNRSHWSPIGAPCRYCGAPTHLRDEAGRPADKTCAEAQLAN
;
A
#
# COMPACT_ATOMS: atom_id res chain seq x y z
N MET A 1 -12.03 9.33 -4.89
CA MET A 1 -13.33 9.82 -5.43
C MET A 1 -13.11 11.18 -6.03
N VAL A 2 -13.54 11.38 -7.28
CA VAL A 2 -13.63 12.72 -7.85
C VAL A 2 -14.75 13.43 -7.10
N ASN A 3 -14.48 14.63 -6.59
CA ASN A 3 -15.50 15.40 -5.89
C ASN A 3 -16.36 16.11 -6.92
N ASP A 4 -17.49 15.53 -7.27
CA ASP A 4 -18.40 16.04 -8.31
C ASP A 4 -19.26 17.23 -7.83
N LYS A 5 -19.30 17.46 -6.51
CA LYS A 5 -20.11 18.49 -5.85
C LYS A 5 -19.22 19.59 -5.28
N LEU A 6 -19.51 20.81 -5.67
CA LEU A 6 -18.89 22.02 -5.16
C LEU A 6 -19.95 22.87 -4.43
N TRP A 7 -19.49 23.71 -3.53
CA TRP A 7 -20.31 24.74 -2.88
C TRP A 7 -19.70 26.11 -3.13
N HIS A 8 -20.42 26.95 -3.83
CA HIS A 8 -20.05 28.35 -4.00
C HIS A 8 -20.77 29.17 -2.93
N THR A 9 -20.06 30.09 -2.26
CA THR A 9 -20.61 30.87 -1.14
C THR A 9 -21.89 31.61 -1.49
N ASP A 10 -21.96 32.15 -2.70
CA ASP A 10 -23.08 32.97 -3.16
C ASP A 10 -24.08 32.17 -4.01
N LEU A 11 -23.62 31.16 -4.74
CA LEU A 11 -24.46 30.40 -5.69
C LEU A 11 -25.01 29.10 -5.12
N GLY A 12 -24.48 28.62 -3.98
CA GLY A 12 -24.84 27.34 -3.40
C GLY A 12 -24.20 26.13 -4.12
N GLU A 13 -24.92 25.02 -4.18
CA GLU A 13 -24.40 23.76 -4.76
C GLU A 13 -24.22 23.87 -6.27
N LEU A 14 -23.05 23.40 -6.72
CA LEU A 14 -22.67 23.26 -8.13
C LEU A 14 -22.24 21.82 -8.40
N ASP A 15 -22.56 21.31 -9.59
CA ASP A 15 -22.27 19.95 -10.04
C ASP A 15 -21.37 19.98 -11.27
N ILE A 16 -20.09 19.62 -11.12
CA ILE A 16 -19.12 19.70 -12.23
C ILE A 16 -19.33 18.66 -13.32
N THR A 17 -20.17 17.66 -13.08
CA THR A 17 -20.54 16.67 -14.11
C THR A 17 -21.51 17.24 -15.14
N ARG A 18 -22.22 18.33 -14.79
CA ARG A 18 -23.15 18.98 -15.67
C ARG A 18 -22.48 20.09 -16.49
N PRO A 19 -22.77 20.21 -17.79
CA PRO A 19 -22.19 21.27 -18.62
C PRO A 19 -22.46 22.69 -18.07
N ASP A 20 -23.66 22.92 -17.53
CA ASP A 20 -24.11 24.16 -16.92
C ASP A 20 -23.85 24.27 -15.42
N LEU A 21 -23.12 23.33 -14.82
CA LEU A 21 -22.89 23.22 -13.36
C LEU A 21 -24.17 23.21 -12.51
N GLY A 22 -25.33 22.95 -13.13
CA GLY A 22 -26.65 23.07 -12.50
C GLY A 22 -27.21 24.50 -12.45
N ARG A 23 -26.60 25.46 -13.16
CA ARG A 23 -26.96 26.90 -13.22
C ARG A 23 -27.12 27.39 -14.63
N ARG A 24 -28.23 27.02 -15.26
CA ARG A 24 -28.53 27.39 -16.66
C ARG A 24 -28.58 28.88 -16.91
N GLU A 25 -28.90 29.64 -15.86
CA GLU A 25 -29.00 31.10 -15.89
C GLU A 25 -27.64 31.81 -15.90
N LEU A 26 -26.54 31.09 -15.68
CA LEU A 26 -25.18 31.65 -15.61
C LEU A 26 -24.26 31.00 -16.67
N PRO A 27 -24.45 31.39 -17.97
CA PRO A 27 -23.56 30.88 -19.02
C PRO A 27 -22.12 31.34 -18.77
N GLY A 28 -21.14 30.48 -19.00
CA GLY A 28 -19.71 30.78 -18.75
C GLY A 28 -19.27 30.67 -17.30
N LEU A 29 -20.10 30.10 -16.44
CA LEU A 29 -19.75 29.95 -15.01
C LEU A 29 -18.48 29.12 -14.80
N TRP A 30 -18.23 28.10 -15.62
CA TRP A 30 -17.01 27.29 -15.50
C TRP A 30 -15.74 28.13 -15.71
N GLU A 31 -15.73 29.00 -16.69
CA GLU A 31 -14.61 29.90 -17.01
C GLU A 31 -14.38 30.91 -15.86
N LEU A 32 -15.44 31.34 -15.19
CA LEU A 32 -15.33 32.20 -14.00
C LEU A 32 -14.68 31.44 -12.83
N LEU A 33 -15.10 30.20 -12.59
CA LEU A 33 -14.51 29.37 -11.54
C LEU A 33 -13.03 29.04 -11.81
N LEU A 34 -12.64 28.82 -13.06
CA LEU A 34 -11.23 28.65 -13.44
C LEU A 34 -10.38 29.90 -13.14
N LYS A 35 -10.97 31.10 -13.31
CA LYS A 35 -10.29 32.36 -12.92
C LYS A 35 -10.19 32.50 -11.41
N ASP A 36 -11.23 32.12 -10.67
CA ASP A 36 -11.24 32.17 -9.20
C ASP A 36 -10.16 31.27 -8.59
N THR A 37 -9.76 30.20 -9.24
CA THR A 37 -8.63 29.34 -8.84
C THR A 37 -7.30 30.11 -8.64
N ARG A 38 -7.12 31.25 -9.30
CA ARG A 38 -5.96 32.15 -9.17
C ARG A 38 -6.08 33.12 -8.00
N THR A 39 -7.27 33.23 -7.42
CA THR A 39 -7.52 34.11 -6.26
C THR A 39 -6.90 33.52 -4.99
N PRO A 40 -6.30 34.33 -4.11
CA PRO A 40 -5.81 33.86 -2.82
C PRO A 40 -6.90 33.11 -2.02
N VAL A 41 -6.53 32.02 -1.34
CA VAL A 41 -7.48 31.15 -0.64
C VAL A 41 -8.41 31.92 0.32
N SER A 42 -7.90 32.96 0.98
CA SER A 42 -8.68 33.80 1.88
C SER A 42 -9.81 34.61 1.23
N ARG A 43 -9.83 34.69 -0.10
CA ARG A 43 -10.83 35.43 -0.89
C ARG A 43 -11.62 34.50 -1.84
N ARG A 44 -11.39 33.20 -1.76
CA ARG A 44 -12.10 32.23 -2.61
C ARG A 44 -13.53 32.03 -2.16
N GLN A 45 -14.36 31.72 -3.17
CA GLN A 45 -15.78 31.47 -2.94
C GLN A 45 -16.13 29.97 -3.11
N LEU A 46 -15.17 29.13 -3.50
CA LEU A 46 -15.42 27.73 -3.85
C LEU A 46 -14.97 26.79 -2.73
N GLN A 47 -15.91 26.03 -2.19
CA GLN A 47 -15.73 25.06 -1.11
C GLN A 47 -16.11 23.66 -1.56
N CYS A 48 -15.71 22.65 -0.78
CA CYS A 48 -16.15 21.27 -0.97
C CYS A 48 -17.65 21.14 -0.68
N GLY A 49 -18.45 20.83 -1.70
CA GLY A 49 -19.89 20.57 -1.59
C GLY A 49 -20.24 19.14 -1.19
N GLY A 50 -19.25 18.25 -1.09
CA GLY A 50 -19.40 16.83 -0.76
C GLY A 50 -19.22 16.54 0.73
N VAL A 51 -18.39 15.51 1.00
CA VAL A 51 -18.20 14.93 2.35
C VAL A 51 -17.77 15.97 3.39
N CYS A 52 -16.88 16.91 3.07
CA CYS A 52 -16.43 17.91 4.03
C CYS A 52 -17.60 18.75 4.56
N ARG A 53 -18.48 19.20 3.66
CA ARG A 53 -19.66 19.96 4.03
C ARG A 53 -20.67 19.15 4.85
N GLN A 54 -20.88 17.88 4.48
CA GLN A 54 -21.77 16.96 5.25
C GLN A 54 -21.26 16.76 6.68
N LEU A 55 -19.96 16.82 6.89
CA LEU A 55 -19.32 16.70 8.21
C LEU A 55 -19.14 18.05 8.92
N GLY A 56 -19.66 19.14 8.36
CA GLY A 56 -19.60 20.48 8.96
C GLY A 56 -18.24 21.18 8.79
N TYR A 57 -17.37 20.73 7.88
CA TYR A 57 -16.07 21.35 7.64
C TYR A 57 -16.12 22.27 6.42
N VAL A 58 -15.44 23.41 6.52
CA VAL A 58 -15.18 24.31 5.39
C VAL A 58 -13.81 23.96 4.81
N GLU A 59 -13.82 23.36 3.62
CA GLU A 59 -12.60 23.07 2.86
C GLU A 59 -12.64 23.79 1.52
N TRP A 60 -11.63 24.62 1.28
CA TRP A 60 -11.53 25.40 0.05
C TRP A 60 -11.07 24.52 -1.11
N MET A 61 -11.65 24.81 -2.30
CA MET A 61 -11.41 24.05 -3.52
C MET A 61 -10.79 24.93 -4.60
N HIS A 62 -10.05 24.29 -5.49
CA HIS A 62 -9.70 24.85 -6.78
C HIS A 62 -10.18 23.92 -7.89
N VAL A 63 -10.44 24.49 -9.06
CA VAL A 63 -10.89 23.74 -10.23
C VAL A 63 -9.90 23.88 -11.38
N TYR A 64 -9.80 22.84 -12.19
CA TYR A 64 -8.96 22.82 -13.38
C TYR A 64 -9.48 21.80 -14.39
N GLU A 65 -8.96 21.87 -15.61
CA GLU A 65 -9.24 20.87 -16.64
C GLU A 65 -8.01 20.01 -16.88
N ARG A 66 -8.27 18.72 -17.05
CA ARG A 66 -7.24 17.76 -17.43
C ARG A 66 -7.82 16.76 -18.42
N GLN A 67 -7.23 16.66 -19.61
CA GLN A 67 -7.68 15.76 -20.68
C GLN A 67 -9.18 15.92 -21.01
N GLY A 68 -9.66 17.18 -21.08
CA GLY A 68 -11.06 17.49 -21.38
C GLY A 68 -12.07 17.17 -20.26
N LYS A 69 -11.58 16.80 -19.06
CA LYS A 69 -12.41 16.56 -17.89
C LYS A 69 -12.27 17.69 -16.88
N ARG A 70 -13.39 18.12 -16.33
CA ARG A 70 -13.45 19.06 -15.21
C ARG A 70 -13.08 18.37 -13.92
N ILE A 71 -12.20 18.98 -13.15
CA ILE A 71 -11.69 18.41 -11.89
C ILE A 71 -11.76 19.48 -10.81
N ALA A 72 -12.20 19.09 -9.62
CA ALA A 72 -12.15 19.90 -8.43
C ALA A 72 -11.28 19.22 -7.36
N ALA A 73 -10.37 19.98 -6.77
CA ALA A 73 -9.45 19.48 -5.75
C ALA A 73 -9.38 20.42 -4.55
N HIS A 74 -9.15 19.86 -3.35
CA HIS A 74 -8.91 20.64 -2.14
C HIS A 74 -7.58 21.39 -2.22
N GLU A 75 -7.53 22.57 -1.60
CA GLU A 75 -6.29 23.32 -1.47
C GLU A 75 -5.31 22.60 -0.53
N ALA A 76 -4.11 22.35 -1.04
CA ALA A 76 -3.11 21.57 -0.31
C ALA A 76 -2.52 22.31 0.92
N LYS A 77 -2.60 23.65 0.94
CA LYS A 77 -1.90 24.49 1.92
C LYS A 77 -2.74 24.89 3.15
N THR A 78 -4.06 24.76 3.10
CA THR A 78 -4.96 25.22 4.19
C THR A 78 -5.53 24.09 5.02
N ALA A 79 -5.34 22.88 4.57
CA ALA A 79 -5.84 21.76 5.30
C ALA A 79 -4.87 21.44 6.46
N GLU A 80 -5.17 21.88 7.67
CA GLU A 80 -5.09 20.92 8.77
C GLU A 80 -5.96 19.74 8.31
N ARG A 81 -5.36 18.85 7.53
CA ARG A 81 -6.04 17.70 6.96
C ARG A 81 -6.49 16.82 8.13
N ARG A 82 -7.60 17.15 8.71
CA ARG A 82 -8.38 16.21 9.49
C ARG A 82 -8.90 15.20 8.48
N HIS A 83 -8.06 14.24 8.20
CA HIS A 83 -8.33 13.19 7.27
C HIS A 83 -9.55 12.39 7.74
N VAL A 84 -10.70 12.78 7.25
CA VAL A 84 -11.67 11.76 6.90
C VAL A 84 -10.99 11.04 5.73
N SER A 85 -10.46 9.87 5.96
CA SER A 85 -9.84 9.09 4.91
C SER A 85 -10.92 8.87 3.85
N ASN A 86 -10.75 9.48 2.67
CA ASN A 86 -11.60 9.20 1.49
C ASN A 86 -11.36 7.77 0.98
N GLU A 87 -11.10 6.87 1.90
CA GLU A 87 -10.89 5.48 1.64
C GLU A 87 -12.22 4.83 1.27
N SER A 88 -12.28 4.24 0.09
CA SER A 88 -13.50 3.57 -0.33
C SER A 88 -13.78 2.34 0.57
N PRO A 89 -15.06 1.98 0.77
CA PRO A 89 -15.41 0.79 1.53
C PRO A 89 -14.72 -0.49 1.04
N GLU A 90 -14.50 -0.59 -0.28
CA GLU A 90 -13.80 -1.73 -0.87
C GLU A 90 -12.30 -1.72 -0.54
N HIS A 91 -11.63 -0.56 -0.57
CA HIS A 91 -10.23 -0.43 -0.17
C HIS A 91 -10.07 -0.89 1.29
N LYS A 92 -10.94 -0.40 2.17
CA LYS A 92 -10.99 -0.81 3.57
C LYS A 92 -11.20 -2.34 3.71
N ALA A 93 -12.11 -2.91 2.91
CA ALA A 93 -12.38 -4.35 2.94
C ALA A 93 -11.16 -5.19 2.54
N TYR A 94 -10.38 -4.76 1.52
CA TYR A 94 -9.11 -5.41 1.16
C TYR A 94 -8.10 -5.34 2.31
N LYS A 95 -7.93 -4.18 2.94
CA LYS A 95 -7.00 -4.04 4.09
C LYS A 95 -7.40 -4.95 5.25
N GLU A 96 -8.68 -4.90 5.65
CA GLU A 96 -9.20 -5.74 6.74
C GLU A 96 -8.98 -7.23 6.46
N ARG A 97 -9.24 -7.69 5.23
CA ARG A 97 -9.00 -9.07 4.84
C ARG A 97 -7.52 -9.43 4.87
N THR A 98 -6.68 -8.59 4.29
CA THR A 98 -5.23 -8.84 4.24
C THR A 98 -4.63 -8.95 5.65
N VAL A 99 -4.99 -8.04 6.57
CA VAL A 99 -4.56 -8.11 7.97
C VAL A 99 -5.03 -9.40 8.63
N ARG A 100 -6.34 -9.70 8.53
CA ARG A 100 -6.92 -10.90 9.12
C ARG A 100 -6.21 -12.17 8.64
N VAL A 101 -6.07 -12.34 7.33
CA VAL A 101 -5.46 -13.54 6.72
C VAL A 101 -4.00 -13.70 7.14
N ALA A 102 -3.24 -12.62 7.22
CA ALA A 102 -1.85 -12.68 7.68
C ALA A 102 -1.75 -13.08 9.17
N ILE A 103 -2.65 -12.55 10.02
CA ILE A 103 -2.72 -12.91 11.44
C ILE A 103 -3.15 -14.37 11.62
N GLU A 104 -4.17 -14.83 10.90
CA GLU A 104 -4.62 -16.23 10.90
C GLU A 104 -3.51 -17.20 10.45
N ALA A 105 -2.60 -16.75 9.59
CA ALA A 105 -1.43 -17.50 9.16
C ALA A 105 -0.25 -17.43 10.17
N GLY A 106 -0.43 -16.79 11.32
CA GLY A 106 0.58 -16.70 12.38
C GLY A 106 1.59 -15.56 12.20
N HIS A 107 1.34 -14.61 11.30
CA HIS A 107 2.21 -13.46 11.07
C HIS A 107 1.64 -12.18 11.68
N ARG A 108 2.52 -11.32 12.20
CA ARG A 108 2.12 -9.98 12.63
C ARG A 108 1.77 -9.14 11.41
N ALA A 109 0.62 -8.48 11.44
CA ALA A 109 0.20 -7.55 10.39
C ALA A 109 -0.54 -6.35 10.99
N GLU A 110 -0.31 -5.17 10.42
CA GLU A 110 -0.88 -3.91 10.88
C GLU A 110 -1.31 -3.06 9.68
N ALA A 111 -2.48 -2.40 9.78
CA ALA A 111 -2.94 -1.46 8.77
C ALA A 111 -2.39 -0.05 9.02
N GLU A 112 -2.22 0.73 7.93
CA GLU A 112 -1.90 2.16 7.98
C GLU A 112 -0.57 2.49 8.70
N VAL A 113 0.43 1.63 8.53
CA VAL A 113 1.75 1.81 9.17
C VAL A 113 2.56 2.89 8.44
N ARG A 114 3.19 3.76 9.22
CA ARG A 114 4.13 4.76 8.70
C ARG A 114 5.53 4.50 9.22
N THR A 115 6.53 4.72 8.36
CA THR A 115 7.92 4.75 8.82
C THR A 115 8.15 5.94 9.76
N PRO A 116 9.15 5.86 10.67
CA PRO A 116 9.44 6.94 11.62
C PRO A 116 9.69 8.30 10.98
N ASP A 117 10.27 8.34 9.78
CA ASP A 117 10.51 9.54 9.00
C ASP A 117 9.30 9.99 8.14
N GLY A 118 8.20 9.22 8.17
CA GLY A 118 6.96 9.50 7.46
C GLY A 118 7.01 9.35 5.94
N LYS A 119 8.13 8.87 5.37
CA LYS A 119 8.30 8.77 3.92
C LYS A 119 7.54 7.60 3.29
N VAL A 120 7.34 6.53 4.03
CA VAL A 120 6.55 5.38 3.61
C VAL A 120 5.29 5.27 4.47
N ARG A 121 4.16 5.05 3.83
CA ARG A 121 2.89 4.69 4.46
C ARG A 121 2.36 3.45 3.77
N SER A 122 2.34 2.35 4.49
CA SER A 122 1.83 1.07 4.03
C SER A 122 0.33 0.97 4.30
N ASP A 123 -0.46 0.52 3.32
CA ASP A 123 -1.87 0.20 3.56
C ASP A 123 -2.00 -0.95 4.55
N VAL A 124 -1.20 -2.02 4.35
CA VAL A 124 -1.01 -3.11 5.33
C VAL A 124 0.46 -3.50 5.35
N LEU A 125 1.08 -3.53 6.52
CA LEU A 125 2.45 -4.01 6.69
C LEU A 125 2.42 -5.38 7.38
N ILE A 126 3.00 -6.40 6.71
CA ILE A 126 3.09 -7.77 7.19
C ILE A 126 4.54 -8.07 7.56
N TYR A 127 4.76 -8.50 8.78
CA TYR A 127 6.04 -9.01 9.27
C TYR A 127 6.05 -10.53 9.10
N GLY A 128 6.39 -10.96 7.89
CA GLY A 128 6.38 -12.36 7.48
C GLY A 128 7.66 -13.12 7.84
N ALA A 129 7.83 -14.28 7.23
CA ALA A 129 9.02 -15.12 7.41
C ALA A 129 10.24 -14.61 6.62
N THR A 130 10.07 -13.66 5.71
CA THR A 130 11.16 -13.05 4.93
C THR A 130 11.93 -12.03 5.74
N ALA A 131 13.21 -11.78 5.36
CA ALA A 131 14.06 -10.80 6.04
C ALA A 131 13.50 -9.35 5.99
N MET A 132 12.70 -9.04 4.97
CA MET A 132 12.05 -7.75 4.79
C MET A 132 10.55 -7.88 5.06
N PRO A 133 9.93 -6.97 5.84
CA PRO A 133 8.48 -6.92 5.93
C PRO A 133 7.87 -6.57 4.57
N THR A 134 6.64 -7.01 4.34
CA THR A 134 5.92 -6.75 3.08
C THR A 134 4.81 -5.75 3.29
N SER A 135 4.85 -4.65 2.53
CA SER A 135 3.78 -3.67 2.44
C SER A 135 2.80 -4.06 1.34
N PHE A 136 1.56 -4.40 1.69
CA PHE A 136 0.48 -4.51 0.71
C PHE A 136 -0.06 -3.12 0.42
N GLU A 137 0.05 -2.71 -0.87
CA GLU A 137 -0.39 -1.42 -1.40
C GLU A 137 -1.63 -1.65 -2.27
N ILE A 138 -2.78 -1.18 -1.83
CA ILE A 138 -4.07 -1.41 -2.50
C ILE A 138 -4.42 -0.20 -3.34
N GLN A 139 -4.14 -0.27 -4.63
CA GLN A 139 -4.31 0.83 -5.57
C GLN A 139 -5.55 0.65 -6.44
N ARG A 140 -6.65 1.34 -6.13
CA ARG A 140 -7.93 1.26 -6.84
C ARG A 140 -8.23 2.45 -7.73
N SER A 141 -7.49 3.53 -7.60
CA SER A 141 -7.62 4.74 -8.41
C SER A 141 -6.41 4.89 -9.32
N PHE A 142 -6.56 5.70 -10.35
CA PHE A 142 -5.44 6.01 -11.24
C PHE A 142 -4.26 6.61 -10.46
N GLU A 143 -3.08 6.06 -10.68
CA GLU A 143 -1.80 6.58 -10.20
C GLU A 143 -0.81 6.65 -11.37
N THR A 144 0.11 7.62 -11.36
CA THR A 144 1.10 7.74 -12.43
C THR A 144 2.25 6.75 -12.24
N ASP A 145 2.86 6.30 -13.35
CA ASP A 145 4.01 5.39 -13.31
C ASP A 145 5.18 5.97 -12.49
N GLY A 146 5.39 7.30 -12.60
CA GLY A 146 6.41 7.99 -11.82
C GLY A 146 6.13 7.98 -10.31
N SER A 147 4.87 8.05 -9.90
CA SER A 147 4.50 7.97 -8.49
C SER A 147 4.64 6.55 -7.96
N ILE A 148 4.18 5.54 -8.73
CA ILE A 148 4.34 4.12 -8.38
C ILE A 148 5.82 3.79 -8.20
N ARG A 149 6.70 4.18 -9.14
CA ARG A 149 8.15 3.97 -9.03
C ARG A 149 8.75 4.63 -7.80
N ARG A 150 8.36 5.89 -7.50
CA ARG A 150 8.85 6.59 -6.29
C ARG A 150 8.43 5.90 -5.01
N ARG A 151 7.16 5.49 -4.90
CA ARG A 151 6.63 4.77 -3.73
C ARG A 151 7.33 3.42 -3.56
N ASN A 152 7.46 2.65 -4.63
CA ASN A 152 8.15 1.36 -4.62
C ASN A 152 9.63 1.53 -4.20
N LYS A 153 10.32 2.55 -4.75
CA LYS A 153 11.70 2.87 -4.34
C LYS A 153 11.78 3.28 -2.88
N ALA A 154 10.88 4.15 -2.41
CA ALA A 154 10.86 4.57 -1.02
C ALA A 154 10.67 3.39 -0.06
N SER A 155 9.80 2.43 -0.38
CA SER A 155 9.65 1.20 0.40
C SER A 155 10.95 0.38 0.44
N PHE A 156 11.60 0.18 -0.70
CA PHE A 156 12.90 -0.51 -0.75
C PHE A 156 13.99 0.20 0.03
N ASP A 157 14.07 1.52 -0.03
CA ASP A 157 15.05 2.32 0.73
C ASP A 157 14.85 2.19 2.26
N HIS A 158 13.70 1.67 2.70
CA HIS A 158 13.35 1.39 4.09
C HIS A 158 13.30 -0.12 4.41
N ASP A 159 13.90 -0.95 3.57
CA ASP A 159 13.90 -2.41 3.71
C ASP A 159 12.49 -3.02 3.77
N ILE A 160 11.55 -2.44 3.01
CA ILE A 160 10.17 -2.92 2.89
C ILE A 160 9.93 -3.38 1.44
N LEU A 161 9.43 -4.60 1.28
CA LEU A 161 9.00 -5.13 -0.01
C LEU A 161 7.57 -4.65 -0.30
N ALA A 162 7.34 -3.91 -1.37
CA ALA A 162 5.99 -3.48 -1.74
C ALA A 162 5.28 -4.53 -2.61
N ALA A 163 4.12 -5.00 -2.15
CA ALA A 163 3.20 -5.88 -2.86
C ALA A 163 2.00 -5.09 -3.35
N TRP A 164 1.96 -4.80 -4.65
CA TRP A 164 0.94 -3.98 -5.27
C TRP A 164 -0.28 -4.82 -5.68
N HIS A 165 -1.45 -4.38 -5.23
CA HIS A 165 -2.74 -4.99 -5.56
C HIS A 165 -3.69 -3.97 -6.18
N THR A 166 -4.46 -4.42 -7.18
CA THR A 166 -5.53 -3.63 -7.80
C THR A 166 -6.71 -4.51 -8.21
N ASP A 167 -7.88 -3.92 -8.33
CA ASP A 167 -9.04 -4.51 -9.03
C ASP A 167 -9.31 -3.80 -10.37
N ASP A 168 -8.46 -2.85 -10.78
CA ASP A 168 -8.53 -2.12 -12.03
C ASP A 168 -7.66 -2.77 -13.11
N THR A 169 -8.28 -3.16 -14.23
CA THR A 169 -7.58 -3.79 -15.36
C THR A 169 -6.57 -2.84 -16.02
N GLN A 170 -6.85 -1.54 -16.07
CA GLN A 170 -5.94 -0.57 -16.68
C GLN A 170 -4.69 -0.34 -15.83
N MET A 171 -4.84 -0.29 -14.53
CA MET A 171 -3.70 -0.21 -13.60
C MET A 171 -2.85 -1.47 -13.66
N PHE A 172 -3.48 -2.64 -13.71
CA PHE A 172 -2.80 -3.93 -13.79
C PHE A 172 -1.91 -4.09 -15.04
N ASN A 173 -2.29 -3.50 -16.16
CA ASN A 173 -1.53 -3.58 -17.41
C ASN A 173 -0.22 -2.76 -17.42
N ARG A 174 0.09 -2.05 -16.34
CA ARG A 174 1.33 -1.30 -16.19
C ARG A 174 2.43 -2.19 -15.61
N ASN A 175 3.60 -2.17 -16.21
CA ASN A 175 4.72 -3.04 -15.86
C ASN A 175 5.74 -2.41 -14.89
N GLU A 176 5.34 -1.41 -14.13
CA GLU A 176 6.26 -0.69 -13.25
C GLU A 176 6.62 -1.48 -11.97
N VAL A 177 5.73 -2.38 -11.57
CA VAL A 177 5.86 -3.22 -10.36
C VAL A 177 5.17 -4.58 -10.58
N ALA A 178 5.42 -5.52 -9.68
CA ALA A 178 4.69 -6.79 -9.67
C ALA A 178 3.27 -6.58 -9.12
N TRP A 179 2.32 -6.36 -10.01
CA TRP A 179 0.91 -6.24 -9.67
C TRP A 179 0.27 -7.59 -9.37
N THR A 180 -0.72 -7.59 -8.47
CA THR A 180 -1.76 -8.60 -8.43
C THR A 180 -3.11 -7.98 -8.75
N ARG A 181 -4.00 -8.73 -9.38
CA ARG A 181 -5.34 -8.27 -9.73
C ARG A 181 -6.40 -9.28 -9.36
N THR A 182 -7.45 -8.81 -8.68
CA THR A 182 -8.71 -9.55 -8.47
C THR A 182 -9.78 -9.11 -9.48
N ASP A 183 -10.99 -9.65 -9.36
CA ASP A 183 -12.13 -9.17 -10.14
C ASP A 183 -12.50 -7.74 -9.72
N ASN A 184 -12.92 -6.94 -10.69
CA ASN A 184 -13.38 -5.56 -10.46
C ASN A 184 -14.85 -5.54 -9.99
N ASN A 185 -15.24 -4.38 -9.43
CA ASN A 185 -16.63 -4.10 -9.03
C ASN A 185 -17.23 -5.08 -7.99
N LEU A 186 -16.40 -5.73 -7.20
CA LEU A 186 -16.87 -6.55 -6.09
C LEU A 186 -17.39 -5.65 -4.95
N PRO A 187 -18.55 -5.97 -4.35
CA PRO A 187 -19.01 -5.22 -3.19
C PRO A 187 -18.12 -5.47 -1.97
N PRO A 188 -18.01 -4.51 -1.02
CA PRO A 188 -17.12 -4.60 0.14
C PRO A 188 -17.28 -5.91 0.94
N ARG A 189 -18.52 -6.39 1.09
CA ARG A 189 -18.79 -7.66 1.79
C ARG A 189 -18.17 -8.87 1.06
N ALA A 190 -18.25 -8.91 -0.27
CA ALA A 190 -17.65 -10.00 -1.05
C ALA A 190 -16.12 -9.95 -0.97
N ILE A 191 -15.52 -8.75 -0.93
CA ILE A 191 -14.08 -8.58 -0.72
C ILE A 191 -13.67 -9.04 0.66
N ARG A 192 -14.34 -8.58 1.72
CA ARG A 192 -13.97 -8.85 3.10
C ARG A 192 -14.18 -10.31 3.52
N ASP A 193 -15.33 -10.89 3.16
CA ASP A 193 -15.81 -12.17 3.70
C ASP A 193 -16.08 -13.24 2.62
N GLY A 194 -16.00 -12.87 1.33
CA GLY A 194 -16.33 -13.77 0.22
C GLY A 194 -15.34 -14.93 0.11
N ALA A 195 -15.87 -16.19 0.11
CA ALA A 195 -15.04 -17.40 0.02
C ALA A 195 -14.30 -17.56 -1.30
N HIS A 196 -14.70 -16.85 -2.35
CA HIS A 196 -14.21 -17.06 -3.72
C HIS A 196 -13.41 -15.88 -4.29
N LEU A 197 -12.85 -15.01 -3.42
CA LEU A 197 -11.97 -13.95 -3.90
C LEU A 197 -10.69 -14.55 -4.50
N GLN A 198 -10.46 -14.31 -5.80
CA GLN A 198 -9.35 -14.90 -6.55
C GLN A 198 -8.39 -13.82 -7.06
N VAL A 199 -7.10 -14.08 -6.97
CA VAL A 199 -6.09 -13.38 -7.75
C VAL A 199 -6.15 -13.93 -9.18
N ARG A 200 -6.70 -13.11 -10.10
CA ARG A 200 -6.90 -13.42 -11.52
C ARG A 200 -5.72 -13.06 -12.39
N GLY A 201 -4.84 -12.19 -11.93
CA GLY A 201 -3.68 -11.73 -12.69
C GLY A 201 -2.48 -11.44 -11.82
N GLY A 202 -1.30 -11.44 -12.44
CA GLY A 202 -0.03 -11.15 -11.78
C GLY A 202 0.67 -12.33 -11.15
N TYR A 203 -0.04 -13.41 -10.79
CA TYR A 203 0.54 -14.66 -10.33
C TYR A 203 0.73 -15.63 -11.50
N ARG A 204 1.93 -16.22 -11.63
CA ARG A 204 2.31 -16.97 -12.81
C ARG A 204 3.12 -18.20 -12.42
N TYR A 205 2.99 -19.27 -13.21
CA TYR A 205 3.98 -20.33 -13.25
C TYR A 205 5.26 -19.80 -13.87
N LEU A 206 6.40 -20.13 -13.28
CA LEU A 206 7.71 -19.85 -13.84
C LEU A 206 8.36 -21.16 -14.27
N ASP A 207 8.65 -21.24 -15.55
CA ASP A 207 9.39 -22.32 -16.19
C ASP A 207 10.58 -21.74 -16.95
N MET A 208 11.36 -22.57 -17.64
CA MET A 208 12.52 -22.14 -18.40
C MET A 208 12.68 -22.93 -19.70
N GLU A 209 13.20 -22.25 -20.72
CA GLU A 209 13.55 -22.83 -22.00
C GLU A 209 15.00 -22.49 -22.37
N LYS A 210 15.76 -23.48 -22.86
CA LYS A 210 17.07 -23.20 -23.42
C LYS A 210 16.93 -22.48 -24.76
N CYS A 211 17.70 -21.41 -24.95
CA CYS A 211 17.66 -20.62 -26.17
C CYS A 211 18.57 -21.21 -27.24
N ASP A 212 18.16 -22.34 -27.82
CA ASP A 212 18.81 -23.04 -28.92
C ASP A 212 17.89 -23.09 -30.16
N GLU A 213 18.28 -23.80 -31.17
CA GLU A 213 17.54 -23.88 -32.45
C GLU A 213 16.14 -24.54 -32.31
N ARG A 214 15.91 -25.30 -31.23
CA ARG A 214 14.62 -25.96 -30.98
C ARG A 214 13.58 -24.97 -30.39
N ARG A 215 14.04 -23.84 -29.86
CA ARG A 215 13.15 -22.85 -29.27
C ARG A 215 12.44 -22.02 -30.34
N ALA A 216 11.13 -22.14 -30.46
CA ALA A 216 10.33 -21.38 -31.41
C ALA A 216 10.29 -19.86 -31.10
N ARG A 217 10.40 -19.47 -29.81
CA ARG A 217 10.31 -18.06 -29.38
C ARG A 217 11.60 -17.30 -29.70
N PRO A 218 11.52 -15.98 -29.97
CA PRO A 218 12.68 -15.12 -30.13
C PRO A 218 13.58 -15.12 -28.90
N CYS A 219 14.85 -14.78 -29.07
CA CYS A 219 15.77 -14.59 -27.98
C CYS A 219 15.40 -13.30 -27.21
N LEU A 220 15.37 -13.35 -25.85
CA LEU A 220 15.04 -12.19 -25.01
C LEU A 220 16.20 -11.17 -24.92
N THR A 221 17.41 -11.56 -25.31
CA THR A 221 18.63 -10.76 -25.14
C THR A 221 19.29 -10.35 -26.45
N LYS A 222 19.04 -11.11 -27.54
CA LYS A 222 19.58 -10.85 -28.89
C LYS A 222 18.43 -10.53 -29.83
N ARG A 223 18.63 -9.59 -30.74
CA ARG A 223 17.66 -9.24 -31.77
C ARG A 223 17.52 -10.34 -32.82
N THR A 224 18.62 -11.01 -33.10
CA THR A 224 18.67 -12.12 -34.09
C THR A 224 19.44 -13.31 -33.51
N GLY A 225 19.07 -14.52 -33.93
CA GLY A 225 19.71 -15.77 -33.53
C GLY A 225 19.41 -16.18 -32.07
N LYS A 226 20.15 -17.21 -31.63
CA LYS A 226 20.00 -17.83 -30.31
C LYS A 226 21.23 -17.50 -29.44
N CYS A 227 21.05 -17.45 -28.12
CA CYS A 227 22.13 -17.09 -27.19
C CYS A 227 22.68 -18.29 -26.41
N GLY A 228 22.09 -19.49 -26.53
CA GLY A 228 22.50 -20.69 -25.79
C GLY A 228 22.15 -20.69 -24.28
N LYS A 229 21.59 -19.60 -23.76
CA LYS A 229 21.27 -19.44 -22.32
C LYS A 229 19.86 -19.90 -22.01
N TRP A 230 19.58 -20.20 -20.74
CA TRP A 230 18.23 -20.41 -20.23
C TRP A 230 17.45 -19.11 -20.14
N HIS A 231 16.25 -19.10 -20.70
CA HIS A 231 15.31 -17.97 -20.59
C HIS A 231 14.09 -18.35 -19.76
N PRO A 232 13.61 -17.46 -18.89
CA PRO A 232 12.37 -17.69 -18.17
C PRO A 232 11.19 -17.71 -19.14
N VAL A 233 10.25 -18.58 -18.85
CA VAL A 233 8.95 -18.69 -19.53
C VAL A 233 7.88 -18.68 -18.47
N SER A 234 6.91 -17.78 -18.58
CA SER A 234 5.86 -17.71 -17.58
C SER A 234 4.47 -17.87 -18.19
N ARG A 235 3.57 -18.51 -17.45
CA ARG A 235 2.17 -18.72 -17.83
C ARG A 235 1.25 -18.24 -16.72
N PRO A 236 0.07 -17.65 -17.05
CA PRO A 236 -0.88 -17.21 -16.04
C PRO A 236 -1.27 -18.34 -15.09
N ARG A 237 -1.42 -18.01 -13.82
CA ARG A 237 -1.88 -18.89 -12.75
C ARG A 237 -2.85 -18.09 -11.88
N GLN A 238 -3.90 -18.76 -11.41
CA GLN A 238 -4.83 -18.19 -10.44
C GLN A 238 -4.60 -18.81 -9.07
N ILE A 239 -4.92 -18.07 -8.03
CA ILE A 239 -4.80 -18.51 -6.65
C ILE A 239 -5.87 -17.80 -5.81
N PRO A 240 -6.49 -18.43 -4.81
CA PRO A 240 -7.30 -17.73 -3.82
C PRO A 240 -6.52 -16.55 -3.22
N TYR A 241 -7.19 -15.41 -3.03
CA TYR A 241 -6.54 -14.21 -2.49
C TYR A 241 -5.89 -14.48 -1.12
N ASP A 242 -6.56 -15.25 -0.28
CA ASP A 242 -6.06 -15.60 1.05
C ASP A 242 -4.80 -16.46 0.97
N ASP A 243 -4.76 -17.42 0.06
CA ASP A 243 -3.57 -18.26 -0.13
C ASP A 243 -2.41 -17.45 -0.72
N PHE A 244 -2.70 -16.46 -1.57
CA PHE A 244 -1.70 -15.52 -2.04
C PHE A 244 -1.10 -14.71 -0.89
N VAL A 245 -1.94 -14.14 -0.01
CA VAL A 245 -1.48 -13.37 1.16
C VAL A 245 -0.66 -14.24 2.10
N ARG A 246 -1.12 -15.48 2.40
CA ARG A 246 -0.39 -16.45 3.22
C ARG A 246 0.96 -16.80 2.61
N GLY A 247 0.98 -17.08 1.31
CA GLY A 247 2.22 -17.43 0.59
C GLY A 247 3.23 -16.27 0.55
N VAL A 248 2.77 -15.02 0.40
CA VAL A 248 3.65 -13.84 0.48
C VAL A 248 4.20 -13.68 1.89
N ALA A 249 3.36 -13.82 2.92
CA ALA A 249 3.77 -13.71 4.32
C ALA A 249 4.76 -14.81 4.72
N ALA A 250 4.58 -16.03 4.23
CA ALA A 250 5.47 -17.16 4.45
C ALA A 250 6.78 -17.10 3.62
N GLY A 251 6.83 -16.24 2.59
CA GLY A 251 7.95 -16.22 1.65
C GLY A 251 7.89 -17.29 0.56
N ASP A 252 6.77 -18.02 0.47
CA ASP A 252 6.53 -19.04 -0.56
C ASP A 252 6.15 -18.44 -1.90
N VAL A 253 5.57 -17.23 -1.89
CA VAL A 253 5.22 -16.45 -3.07
C VAL A 253 6.10 -15.20 -3.10
N VAL A 254 6.84 -15.05 -4.19
CA VAL A 254 7.89 -14.05 -4.32
C VAL A 254 7.78 -13.30 -5.66
N GLN A 255 8.37 -12.13 -5.72
CA GLN A 255 8.43 -11.33 -6.94
C GLN A 255 9.53 -11.81 -7.87
N ALA A 256 9.26 -11.77 -9.18
CA ALA A 256 10.23 -11.97 -10.24
C ALA A 256 10.12 -10.85 -11.28
N GLY A 257 11.25 -10.53 -11.92
CA GLY A 257 11.35 -9.54 -12.99
C GLY A 257 12.12 -10.08 -14.19
N VAL A 258 11.46 -10.22 -15.34
CA VAL A 258 12.08 -10.68 -16.57
C VAL A 258 12.37 -9.50 -17.47
N LYS A 259 13.65 -9.24 -17.71
CA LYS A 259 14.06 -8.18 -18.63
C LYS A 259 13.94 -8.66 -20.07
N GLU A 260 13.11 -7.98 -20.84
CA GLU A 260 12.93 -8.17 -22.27
C GLU A 260 13.35 -6.89 -23.00
N PHE A 261 14.54 -6.89 -23.60
CA PHE A 261 15.15 -5.71 -24.24
C PHE A 261 15.22 -4.49 -23.31
N ARG A 262 14.28 -3.53 -23.47
CA ARG A 262 14.23 -2.27 -22.70
C ARG A 262 13.20 -2.28 -21.58
N THR A 263 12.34 -3.29 -21.51
CA THR A 263 11.24 -3.39 -20.55
C THR A 263 11.50 -4.53 -19.58
N THR A 264 11.13 -4.36 -18.32
CA THR A 264 11.10 -5.46 -17.36
C THR A 264 9.64 -5.84 -17.12
N PHE A 265 9.32 -7.09 -17.28
CA PHE A 265 8.02 -7.66 -16.96
C PHE A 265 8.06 -8.21 -15.54
N HIS A 266 7.27 -7.63 -14.64
CA HIS A 266 7.20 -8.01 -13.23
C HIS A 266 6.00 -8.91 -12.96
N PHE A 267 6.18 -9.95 -12.15
CA PHE A 267 5.11 -10.87 -11.76
C PHE A 267 5.43 -11.58 -10.43
N TRP A 268 4.45 -12.29 -9.90
CA TRP A 268 4.59 -13.15 -8.73
C TRP A 268 4.67 -14.60 -9.13
N THR A 269 5.50 -15.38 -8.44
CA THR A 269 5.67 -16.83 -8.64
C THR A 269 5.99 -17.51 -7.32
N THR A 270 6.16 -18.82 -7.28
CA THR A 270 6.61 -19.50 -6.07
C THR A 270 8.12 -19.34 -5.89
N SER A 271 8.57 -19.30 -4.61
CA SER A 271 10.01 -19.32 -4.29
C SER A 271 10.71 -20.53 -4.90
N GLN A 272 10.08 -21.71 -4.81
CA GLN A 272 10.62 -22.96 -5.37
C GLN A 272 10.84 -22.88 -6.90
N GLU A 273 9.89 -22.32 -7.66
CA GLU A 273 10.05 -22.14 -9.10
C GLU A 273 11.17 -21.15 -9.42
N LEU A 274 11.29 -20.09 -8.63
CA LEU A 274 12.33 -19.08 -8.80
C LEU A 274 13.73 -19.64 -8.48
N ASP A 275 13.87 -20.36 -7.36
CA ASP A 275 15.12 -21.02 -6.96
C ASP A 275 15.57 -22.02 -8.04
N ARG A 276 14.66 -22.87 -8.53
CA ARG A 276 14.94 -23.80 -9.63
C ARG A 276 15.43 -23.10 -10.89
N PHE A 277 14.84 -21.92 -11.22
CA PHE A 277 15.31 -21.13 -12.35
C PHE A 277 16.71 -20.57 -12.10
N GLU A 278 16.96 -20.01 -10.90
CA GLU A 278 18.26 -19.43 -10.54
C GLU A 278 19.38 -20.48 -10.55
N ASP A 279 19.13 -21.65 -10.00
CA ASP A 279 20.07 -22.78 -9.98
C ASP A 279 20.43 -23.25 -11.39
N THR A 280 19.42 -23.39 -12.27
CA THR A 280 19.63 -23.86 -13.64
C THR A 280 20.24 -22.80 -14.55
N ALA A 281 19.77 -21.54 -14.43
CA ALA A 281 20.17 -20.45 -15.30
C ALA A 281 21.47 -19.76 -14.86
N GLY A 282 21.92 -20.00 -13.63
CA GLY A 282 23.09 -19.35 -13.03
C GLY A 282 22.93 -17.83 -12.87
N ARG A 283 21.68 -17.34 -12.78
CA ARG A 283 21.39 -15.91 -12.63
C ARG A 283 20.07 -15.68 -11.94
N SER A 284 19.97 -14.59 -11.16
CA SER A 284 18.75 -14.17 -10.52
C SER A 284 17.86 -13.31 -11.44
N ILE A 285 16.55 -13.46 -11.25
CA ILE A 285 15.50 -12.58 -11.79
C ILE A 285 14.64 -12.01 -10.65
N ARG A 286 15.12 -12.05 -9.40
CA ARG A 286 14.50 -11.34 -8.30
C ARG A 286 14.56 -9.83 -8.55
N PRO A 287 13.57 -9.05 -8.12
CA PRO A 287 13.66 -7.60 -8.20
C PRO A 287 14.95 -7.13 -7.51
N THR A 288 15.80 -6.47 -8.26
CA THR A 288 16.96 -5.79 -7.67
C THR A 288 16.46 -4.49 -7.06
N GLY A 289 16.13 -4.52 -5.78
CA GLY A 289 16.19 -3.33 -4.96
C GLY A 289 17.65 -2.84 -4.84
N PRO A 290 17.92 -1.67 -4.26
CA PRO A 290 19.27 -1.30 -3.89
C PRO A 290 19.83 -2.48 -3.10
N SER A 291 20.93 -3.05 -3.61
CA SER A 291 21.55 -4.26 -3.08
C SER A 291 21.62 -4.16 -1.57
N PRO A 292 21.11 -5.15 -0.80
CA PRO A 292 21.43 -5.18 0.60
C PRO A 292 22.97 -5.14 0.63
N ARG A 293 23.55 -4.16 1.32
CA ARG A 293 25.00 -4.13 1.53
C ARG A 293 25.37 -5.53 1.97
N ARG A 294 26.12 -6.24 1.14
CA ARG A 294 26.71 -7.54 1.50
C ARG A 294 27.30 -7.30 2.87
N ALA A 295 26.70 -7.91 3.89
CA ALA A 295 27.31 -7.98 5.19
C ALA A 295 28.68 -8.56 4.92
N ALA A 296 29.74 -7.78 5.22
CA ALA A 296 31.09 -8.21 5.05
C ALA A 296 31.21 -9.55 5.78
N SER A 297 31.45 -10.61 5.00
CA SER A 297 31.78 -11.92 5.55
C SER A 297 33.10 -11.75 6.29
N GLY A 298 33.06 -11.72 7.61
CA GLY A 298 34.25 -11.68 8.43
C GLY A 298 34.13 -10.78 9.64
N ALA A 299 33.23 -11.07 10.53
CA ALA A 299 33.36 -10.91 11.98
C ALA A 299 32.14 -11.58 12.61
N SER A 300 32.33 -12.68 13.33
CA SER A 300 31.38 -13.12 14.33
C SER A 300 31.08 -11.93 15.22
N PRO A 301 29.81 -11.49 15.34
CA PRO A 301 29.49 -10.57 16.41
C PRO A 301 29.50 -11.37 17.69
N GLN A 302 30.51 -11.17 18.49
CA GLN A 302 30.40 -11.43 19.92
C GLN A 302 29.34 -10.46 20.44
N ASP A 303 28.28 -11.06 20.90
CA ASP A 303 27.16 -10.58 21.62
C ASP A 303 27.49 -9.47 22.65
N PRO A 304 26.82 -8.30 22.57
CA PRO A 304 26.45 -7.62 23.76
C PRO A 304 24.96 -7.74 23.99
N THR A 305 24.58 -8.79 24.73
CA THR A 305 23.37 -8.84 25.56
C THR A 305 22.08 -8.23 24.92
N CYS A 306 21.64 -8.81 23.83
CA CYS A 306 20.23 -8.75 23.49
C CYS A 306 19.51 -9.74 24.44
N ARG A 307 19.07 -9.25 25.60
CA ARG A 307 18.15 -9.99 26.47
C ARG A 307 16.97 -10.38 25.59
N ALA A 308 16.80 -11.69 25.39
CA ALA A 308 15.64 -12.28 24.76
C ALA A 308 14.39 -11.64 25.40
N ARG A 309 13.58 -10.94 24.58
CA ARG A 309 12.25 -10.54 25.02
C ARG A 309 11.48 -11.82 25.30
N PRO A 310 10.83 -11.94 26.47
CA PRO A 310 10.03 -13.11 26.78
C PRO A 310 8.96 -13.31 25.72
N ARG A 311 8.73 -14.56 25.33
CA ARG A 311 7.58 -14.98 24.52
C ARG A 311 6.33 -14.40 25.16
N ILE A 312 5.60 -13.55 24.42
CA ILE A 312 4.32 -13.02 24.86
C ILE A 312 3.32 -14.16 24.70
N GLU A 313 2.96 -14.79 25.83
CA GLU A 313 1.75 -15.59 25.92
C GLU A 313 0.55 -14.67 25.72
N VAL A 314 -0.44 -15.11 24.92
CA VAL A 314 -1.69 -14.37 24.70
C VAL A 314 -2.46 -14.36 26.03
N HIS A 315 -2.37 -13.26 26.77
CA HIS A 315 -3.09 -13.11 28.03
C HIS A 315 -4.57 -12.82 27.77
N THR A 316 -5.44 -13.68 28.25
CA THR A 316 -6.90 -13.51 28.36
C THR A 316 -7.30 -12.74 29.63
N GLY A 317 -6.45 -11.85 30.13
CA GLY A 317 -6.68 -11.04 31.33
C GLY A 317 -7.40 -9.73 31.04
N PRO A 318 -7.83 -8.97 32.06
CA PRO A 318 -8.50 -7.69 31.90
C PRO A 318 -7.58 -6.71 31.16
N VAL A 319 -8.09 -6.16 30.06
CA VAL A 319 -7.39 -5.20 29.23
C VAL A 319 -7.81 -3.79 29.65
N LEU A 320 -6.84 -2.90 29.88
CA LEU A 320 -7.13 -1.47 30.14
C LEU A 320 -7.80 -0.83 28.92
N ASP A 321 -8.78 0.01 29.15
CA ASP A 321 -9.41 0.81 28.07
C ASP A 321 -8.47 1.94 27.62
N TRP A 322 -7.53 1.60 26.73
CA TRP A 322 -6.55 2.53 26.16
C TRP A 322 -7.17 3.63 25.28
N GLY A 323 -8.46 3.55 24.97
CA GLY A 323 -9.23 4.61 24.32
C GLY A 323 -9.60 5.74 25.27
N ASN A 324 -9.53 5.51 26.57
CA ASN A 324 -9.82 6.52 27.58
C ASN A 324 -8.65 7.52 27.70
N ARG A 325 -8.97 8.82 27.65
CA ARG A 325 -7.97 9.90 27.74
C ARG A 325 -7.19 9.91 29.06
N SER A 326 -7.69 9.30 30.13
CA SER A 326 -6.97 9.16 31.41
C SER A 326 -5.68 8.35 31.28
N HIS A 327 -5.59 7.47 30.29
CA HIS A 327 -4.41 6.66 30.01
C HIS A 327 -3.39 7.32 29.09
N TRP A 328 -3.51 8.63 28.81
CA TRP A 328 -2.60 9.36 27.95
C TRP A 328 -2.18 10.71 28.54
N SER A 329 -0.91 11.11 28.33
CA SER A 329 -0.37 12.41 28.73
C SER A 329 0.40 13.06 27.58
N PRO A 330 0.26 14.37 27.34
CA PRO A 330 1.06 15.09 26.35
C PRO A 330 2.56 15.13 26.73
N ILE A 331 2.89 14.90 28.00
CA ILE A 331 4.27 14.87 28.50
C ILE A 331 4.75 13.42 28.49
N GLY A 332 5.72 13.11 27.59
CA GLY A 332 6.40 11.83 27.56
C GLY A 332 7.24 11.60 28.82
N ALA A 333 7.25 10.37 29.33
CA ALA A 333 8.06 9.98 30.48
C ALA A 333 8.55 8.54 30.32
N PRO A 334 9.65 8.13 30.98
CA PRO A 334 10.10 6.75 30.91
C PRO A 334 9.10 5.80 31.56
N CYS A 335 8.79 4.69 30.88
CA CYS A 335 7.95 3.63 31.39
C CYS A 335 8.55 3.08 32.71
N ARG A 336 7.74 3.01 33.76
CA ARG A 336 8.18 2.55 35.09
C ARG A 336 8.65 1.08 35.12
N TYR A 337 8.32 0.30 34.12
CA TYR A 337 8.68 -1.13 34.06
C TYR A 337 9.88 -1.40 33.15
N CYS A 338 9.98 -0.77 31.96
CA CYS A 338 11.04 -1.05 31.01
C CYS A 338 11.94 0.15 30.71
N GLY A 339 11.63 1.35 31.23
CA GLY A 339 12.42 2.56 31.00
C GLY A 339 12.24 3.20 29.61
N ALA A 340 11.52 2.58 28.68
CA ALA A 340 11.27 3.15 27.36
C ALA A 340 10.38 4.40 27.43
N PRO A 341 10.60 5.44 26.61
CA PRO A 341 9.78 6.63 26.60
C PRO A 341 8.35 6.30 26.19
N THR A 342 7.36 6.76 26.95
CA THR A 342 5.95 6.54 26.69
C THR A 342 5.10 7.75 27.04
N HIS A 343 4.01 7.95 26.31
CA HIS A 343 2.94 8.89 26.62
C HIS A 343 1.76 8.22 27.35
N LEU A 344 1.80 6.89 27.48
CA LEU A 344 0.74 6.12 28.11
C LEU A 344 0.85 6.14 29.63
N ARG A 345 -0.28 5.92 30.29
CA ARG A 345 -0.42 5.91 31.76
C ARG A 345 -1.20 4.66 32.19
N ASP A 346 -0.79 4.03 33.25
CA ASP A 346 -1.51 2.92 33.89
C ASP A 346 -2.80 3.46 34.60
N GLU A 347 -3.59 2.58 35.20
CA GLU A 347 -4.78 2.96 35.96
C GLU A 347 -4.51 3.97 37.09
N ALA A 348 -3.31 3.97 37.63
CA ALA A 348 -2.88 4.92 38.66
C ALA A 348 -2.29 6.22 38.08
N GLY A 349 -2.37 6.42 36.76
CA GLY A 349 -1.86 7.62 36.05
C GLY A 349 -0.33 7.67 35.93
N ARG A 350 0.39 6.58 36.20
CA ARG A 350 1.86 6.51 36.17
C ARG A 350 2.35 6.12 34.77
N PRO A 351 3.52 6.60 34.32
CA PRO A 351 4.06 6.25 33.01
C PRO A 351 4.24 4.73 32.84
N ALA A 352 3.52 4.14 31.91
CA ALA A 352 3.62 2.71 31.62
C ALA A 352 3.34 2.47 30.13
N ASP A 353 4.21 1.72 29.48
CA ASP A 353 3.95 1.19 28.15
C ASP A 353 2.79 0.20 28.21
N LYS A 354 1.99 0.13 27.14
CA LYS A 354 0.79 -0.71 27.07
C LYS A 354 1.10 -2.18 27.42
N THR A 355 2.09 -2.75 26.76
CA THR A 355 2.47 -4.15 27.00
C THR A 355 2.99 -4.40 28.40
N CYS A 356 3.69 -3.42 28.97
CA CYS A 356 4.19 -3.51 30.34
C CYS A 356 3.07 -3.42 31.39
N ALA A 357 2.09 -2.54 31.16
CA ALA A 357 0.95 -2.36 32.06
C ALA A 357 0.01 -3.60 32.02
N GLU A 358 -0.28 -4.11 30.83
CA GLU A 358 -1.12 -5.30 30.67
C GLU A 358 -0.48 -6.56 31.27
N ALA A 359 0.85 -6.70 31.14
CA ALA A 359 1.57 -7.81 31.78
C ALA A 359 1.50 -7.79 33.32
N GLN A 360 1.29 -6.62 33.94
CA GLN A 360 1.15 -6.50 35.40
C GLN A 360 -0.28 -6.74 35.88
N LEU A 361 -1.28 -6.58 35.02
CA LEU A 361 -2.67 -6.92 35.36
C LEU A 361 -2.94 -8.43 35.28
N ALA A 362 -2.06 -9.16 34.59
CA ALA A 362 -2.17 -10.61 34.42
C ALA A 362 -1.49 -11.40 35.56
N ASN A 363 -0.75 -10.74 36.45
CA ASN A 363 -0.14 -11.32 37.66
C ASN A 363 -0.91 -10.87 38.93
#